data_b5b10846fb1333d19984b7c69b74f42f
#
_entry.id   b5b10846fb1333d19984b7c69b74f42f
#
_cell.length_a   1.000
_cell.length_b   1.000
_cell.length_c   1.000
_cell.angle_alpha   90.00
_cell.angle_beta   90.00
_cell.angle_gamma   90.00
#
_symmetry.space_group_name_H-M   'P 1'
#
loop_
_entity.id
_entity.type
_entity.pdbx_description
1 polymer ?
#
loop_
_entity_poly.entity_id
_entity_poly.type
_entity_poly.pdbx_seq_one_letter_code
_entity_poly.pdbx_strand_id
1 'polypeptide(L)'
;TAYEIMPSLVGSEMCIETAFKYSDLKVKDGANTVSVSFRLKNTGKRKGDEVAQVYVRIPETGGVVPIKELKGFRRIPLKSGESRVVEIELDKEQLRYWDAGLGRFIVPQGAFDIMVGASSKDIRLQTVINL
;
A
#
# COMPACT_ATOMS: atom_id res chain seq x y z
N THR A 1 9.67 -15.21 -12.11
CA THR A 1 9.62 -15.16 -12.04
C THR A 1 9.66 -15.55 -12.24
N ALA A 2 9.78 -15.67 -12.20
CA ALA A 2 9.64 -15.75 -12.06
C ALA A 2 9.41 -16.00 -12.16
N TYR A 3 9.37 -15.99 -11.89
CA TYR A 3 9.01 -15.99 -11.58
C TYR A 3 8.88 -16.18 -12.13
N GLU A 4 8.95 -16.40 -12.21
CA GLU A 4 8.75 -16.44 -12.22
C GLU A 4 8.59 -16.88 -12.53
N ILE A 5 8.71 -17.25 -12.64
CA ILE A 5 8.54 -17.61 -12.54
C ILE A 5 8.31 -18.26 -12.74
N MET A 6 8.13 -18.57 -12.65
CA MET A 6 7.78 -19.09 -12.49
C MET A 6 7.51 -19.78 -12.93
N PRO A 7 7.43 -20.20 -12.98
CA PRO A 7 6.94 -20.74 -13.19
C PRO A 7 6.44 -21.31 -13.40
N SER A 8 6.38 -21.54 -13.50
CA SER A 8 5.73 -21.82 -13.39
C SER A 8 5.32 -22.44 -13.29
N LEU A 9 5.09 -22.62 -12.98
CA LEU A 9 4.52 -22.98 -12.56
C LEU A 9 4.19 -23.23 -12.48
N VAL A 10 4.23 -23.37 -12.46
CA VAL A 10 3.61 -23.39 -12.06
C VAL A 10 3.43 -23.05 -11.47
N GLY A 11 3.56 -22.79 -11.16
CA GLY A 11 3.60 -21.82 -10.09
C GLY A 11 2.35 -21.55 -9.34
N SER A 12 1.22 -21.83 -9.86
CA SER A 12 -0.05 -21.57 -9.20
C SER A 12 -0.23 -22.35 -7.90
N GLU A 13 0.31 -23.53 -7.81
CA GLU A 13 0.24 -24.34 -6.60
C GLU A 13 0.99 -23.72 -5.45
N MET A 14 2.11 -23.07 -5.74
CA MET A 14 2.87 -22.36 -4.72
C MET A 14 2.08 -21.20 -4.13
N CYS A 15 1.29 -20.54 -4.96
CA CYS A 15 0.44 -19.44 -4.49
C CYS A 15 -0.68 -19.90 -3.58
N ILE A 16 -1.11 -21.16 -3.68
CA ILE A 16 -2.16 -21.71 -2.84
C ILE A 16 -1.68 -21.92 -1.40
N GLU A 17 -0.41 -22.25 -1.21
CA GLU A 17 0.14 -22.51 0.13
C GLU A 17 0.22 -21.24 0.98
N THR A 18 0.56 -20.13 0.34
CA THR A 18 0.67 -18.84 1.01
C THR A 18 -0.09 -17.81 0.18
N ALA A 19 -1.33 -17.58 0.52
CA ALA A 19 -2.17 -16.61 -0.18
C ALA A 19 -2.76 -15.64 0.82
N PHE A 20 -2.77 -14.37 0.47
CA PHE A 20 -3.27 -13.32 1.35
C PHE A 20 -4.37 -12.55 0.65
N LYS A 21 -5.44 -12.27 1.38
CA LYS A 21 -6.56 -11.50 0.89
C LYS A 21 -6.61 -10.17 1.63
N TYR A 22 -6.69 -9.10 0.87
CA TYR A 22 -6.81 -7.73 1.38
C TYR A 22 -8.25 -7.29 1.26
N SER A 23 -8.78 -6.62 2.28
CA SER A 23 -10.15 -6.11 2.26
C SER A 23 -10.32 -4.97 3.27
N ASP A 24 -11.48 -4.32 3.23
CA ASP A 24 -11.91 -3.31 4.22
C ASP A 24 -10.92 -2.16 4.36
N LEU A 25 -10.51 -1.57 3.24
CA LEU A 25 -9.61 -0.42 3.27
C LEU A 25 -10.34 0.80 3.85
N LYS A 26 -9.72 1.41 4.85
CA LYS A 26 -10.17 2.66 5.44
C LYS A 26 -9.00 3.60 5.60
N VAL A 27 -9.20 4.85 5.25
CA VAL A 27 -8.18 5.88 5.40
C VAL A 27 -8.76 7.00 6.23
N LYS A 28 -8.03 7.40 7.27
CA LYS A 28 -8.45 8.46 8.17
C LYS A 28 -7.44 9.58 8.18
N ASP A 29 -7.92 10.80 7.92
CA ASP A 29 -7.10 12.00 7.96
C ASP A 29 -7.02 12.53 9.38
N GLY A 30 -5.82 12.54 9.95
CA GLY A 30 -5.56 13.12 11.26
C GLY A 30 -4.88 14.48 11.14
N ALA A 31 -4.49 15.06 12.25
CA ALA A 31 -3.84 16.36 12.28
C ALA A 31 -2.45 16.32 11.63
N ASN A 32 -1.65 15.33 11.99
CA ASN A 32 -0.27 15.22 11.52
C ASN A 32 0.00 13.92 10.77
N THR A 33 -0.94 12.99 10.77
CA THR A 33 -0.77 11.67 10.17
C THR A 33 -2.00 11.27 9.40
N VAL A 34 -1.80 10.37 8.44
CA VAL A 34 -2.89 9.70 7.72
C VAL A 34 -2.82 8.23 8.12
N SER A 35 -3.88 7.72 8.70
CA SER A 35 -3.96 6.32 9.12
C SER A 35 -4.59 5.49 8.01
N VAL A 36 -3.89 4.45 7.57
CA VAL A 36 -4.38 3.52 6.55
C VAL A 36 -4.62 2.19 7.25
N SER A 37 -5.85 1.71 7.25
CA SER A 37 -6.16 0.42 7.84
C SER A 37 -6.88 -0.49 6.85
N PHE A 38 -6.63 -1.77 6.98
CA PHE A 38 -7.24 -2.78 6.11
C PHE A 38 -7.20 -4.13 6.82
N ARG A 39 -8.01 -5.05 6.34
CA ARG A 39 -8.01 -6.41 6.85
C ARG A 39 -7.15 -7.28 5.94
N LEU A 40 -6.28 -8.05 6.57
CA LEU A 40 -5.42 -9.00 5.88
C LEU A 40 -5.74 -10.40 6.41
N LYS A 41 -6.00 -11.33 5.49
CA LYS A 41 -6.32 -12.72 5.85
C LYS A 41 -5.39 -13.66 5.09
N ASN A 42 -4.85 -14.64 5.80
CA ASN A 42 -4.11 -15.73 5.18
C ASN A 42 -5.12 -16.80 4.74
N THR A 43 -5.36 -16.89 3.44
CA THR A 43 -6.29 -17.87 2.87
C THR A 43 -5.57 -19.13 2.40
N GLY A 44 -4.25 -19.19 2.57
CA GLY A 44 -3.46 -20.36 2.23
C GLY A 44 -3.53 -21.44 3.28
N LYS A 45 -2.86 -22.55 3.02
CA LYS A 45 -2.86 -23.71 3.89
C LYS A 45 -1.76 -23.70 4.93
N ARG A 46 -0.82 -22.76 4.82
CA ARG A 46 0.33 -22.68 5.71
C ARG A 46 0.45 -21.29 6.32
N LYS A 47 1.11 -21.24 7.47
CA LYS A 47 1.53 -20.00 8.07
C LYS A 47 2.46 -19.27 7.09
N GLY A 48 2.32 -17.96 6.98
CA GLY A 48 3.19 -17.14 6.15
C GLY A 48 3.26 -15.72 6.66
N ASP A 49 4.26 -15.00 6.17
CA ASP A 49 4.42 -13.59 6.46
C ASP A 49 4.10 -12.80 5.19
N GLU A 50 3.28 -11.78 5.33
CA GLU A 50 3.03 -10.84 4.24
C GLU A 50 3.70 -9.52 4.57
N VAL A 51 4.27 -8.89 3.56
CA VAL A 51 4.75 -7.51 3.67
C VAL A 51 3.77 -6.64 2.92
N ALA A 52 2.86 -6.01 3.66
CA ALA A 52 1.89 -5.10 3.08
C ALA A 52 2.54 -3.75 2.89
N GLN A 53 2.35 -3.17 1.71
CA GLN A 53 2.97 -1.91 1.32
C GLN A 53 1.89 -0.88 1.01
N VAL A 54 2.15 0.37 1.42
CA VAL A 54 1.27 1.49 1.13
C VAL A 54 2.00 2.43 0.18
N TYR A 55 1.39 2.64 -0.97
CA TYR A 55 1.87 3.57 -1.99
C TYR A 55 0.96 4.77 -2.04
N VAL A 56 1.54 5.93 -2.26
CA VAL A 56 0.80 7.18 -2.36
C VAL A 56 1.19 7.88 -3.65
N ARG A 57 0.19 8.38 -4.36
CA ARG A 57 0.38 9.28 -5.49
C ARG A 57 -0.18 10.63 -5.09
N ILE A 58 0.67 11.65 -5.05
CA ILE A 58 0.25 13.01 -4.74
C ILE A 58 -0.59 13.58 -5.88
N PRO A 59 -1.38 14.64 -5.62
CA PRO A 59 -2.16 15.28 -6.68
C PRO A 59 -1.28 15.81 -7.82
N GLU A 60 -1.84 15.87 -9.01
CA GLU A 60 -1.18 16.47 -10.14
C GLU A 60 -0.89 17.94 -9.84
N THR A 61 0.34 18.36 -10.09
CA THR A 61 0.77 19.73 -9.87
C THR A 61 1.56 20.24 -11.07
N GLY A 62 1.26 21.46 -11.51
CA GLY A 62 1.99 22.09 -12.60
C GLY A 62 1.94 21.33 -13.92
N GLY A 63 0.87 20.57 -14.17
CA GLY A 63 0.72 19.79 -15.39
C GLY A 63 1.51 18.48 -15.40
N VAL A 64 2.19 18.15 -14.30
CA VAL A 64 2.95 16.91 -14.17
C VAL A 64 2.16 15.90 -13.35
N VAL A 65 1.97 14.71 -13.90
CA VAL A 65 1.33 13.61 -13.19
C VAL A 65 2.39 12.85 -12.39
N PRO A 66 2.34 12.89 -11.06
CA PRO A 66 3.37 12.22 -10.27
C PRO A 66 3.20 10.70 -10.30
N ILE A 67 4.31 9.99 -10.11
CA ILE A 67 4.29 8.55 -9.96
C ILE A 67 3.97 8.19 -8.52
N LYS A 68 3.48 6.98 -8.32
CA LYS A 68 3.25 6.48 -6.97
C LYS A 68 4.57 6.16 -6.29
N GLU A 69 4.62 6.41 -4.99
CA GLU A 69 5.82 6.17 -4.19
C GLU A 69 5.47 5.34 -2.96
N LEU A 70 6.37 4.45 -2.56
CA LEU A 70 6.23 3.67 -1.33
C LEU A 70 6.40 4.61 -0.14
N LYS A 71 5.36 4.70 0.70
CA LYS A 71 5.37 5.57 1.88
C LYS A 71 5.32 4.83 3.20
N GLY A 72 4.90 3.58 3.18
CA GLY A 72 4.88 2.77 4.39
C GLY A 72 4.78 1.29 4.08
N PHE A 73 5.19 0.47 5.04
CA PHE A 73 5.05 -0.97 4.91
C PHE A 73 5.04 -1.61 6.29
N ARG A 74 4.52 -2.83 6.34
CA ARG A 74 4.51 -3.60 7.57
C ARG A 74 4.54 -5.09 7.24
N ARG A 75 5.37 -5.82 7.97
CA ARG A 75 5.43 -7.27 7.89
C ARG A 75 4.47 -7.88 8.90
N ILE A 76 3.59 -8.74 8.44
CA ILE A 76 2.54 -9.32 9.26
C ILE A 76 2.61 -10.85 9.16
N PRO A 77 2.95 -11.55 10.24
CA PRO A 77 2.86 -13.01 10.25
C PRO A 77 1.43 -13.43 10.53
N LEU A 78 0.92 -14.36 9.72
CA LEU A 78 -0.43 -14.89 9.87
C LEU A 78 -0.42 -16.41 9.74
N LYS A 79 -1.14 -17.07 10.64
CA LYS A 79 -1.39 -18.50 10.54
C LYS A 79 -2.43 -18.74 9.45
N SER A 80 -2.49 -19.99 8.95
CA SER A 80 -3.52 -20.36 7.99
C SER A 80 -4.92 -20.04 8.56
N GLY A 81 -5.71 -19.34 7.76
CA GLY A 81 -7.06 -18.92 8.15
C GLY A 81 -7.14 -17.72 9.08
N GLU A 82 -6.02 -17.25 9.57
CA GLU A 82 -5.98 -16.08 10.47
C GLU A 82 -6.21 -14.79 9.70
N SER A 83 -6.99 -13.89 10.28
CA SER A 83 -7.16 -12.54 9.74
C SER A 83 -6.80 -11.51 10.81
N ARG A 84 -6.33 -10.37 10.37
CA ARG A 84 -5.92 -9.29 11.27
C ARG A 84 -6.18 -7.95 10.61
N VAL A 85 -6.59 -6.98 11.41
CA VAL A 85 -6.65 -5.59 10.95
C VAL A 85 -5.25 -5.01 11.09
N VAL A 86 -4.75 -4.48 9.98
CA VAL A 86 -3.42 -3.88 9.91
C VAL A 86 -3.59 -2.38 9.81
N GLU A 87 -2.84 -1.64 10.60
CA GLU A 87 -2.86 -0.19 10.55
C GLU A 87 -1.45 0.32 10.28
N ILE A 88 -1.33 1.20 9.30
CA ILE A 88 -0.07 1.84 8.94
C ILE A 88 -0.31 3.34 8.97
N GLU A 89 0.45 4.05 9.80
CA GLU A 89 0.37 5.49 9.87
C GLU A 89 1.41 6.13 8.98
N LEU A 90 0.97 7.11 8.20
CA LEU A 90 1.85 7.89 7.33
C LEU A 90 1.96 9.28 7.92
N ASP A 91 3.20 9.75 8.12
CA ASP A 91 3.43 11.12 8.52
C ASP A 91 3.13 12.04 7.35
N LYS A 92 2.33 13.08 7.56
CA LYS A 92 1.99 14.02 6.48
C LYS A 92 3.23 14.70 5.88
N GLU A 93 4.29 14.84 6.63
CA GLU A 93 5.54 15.37 6.10
C GLU A 93 6.13 14.48 5.00
N GLN A 94 5.84 13.19 5.01
CA GLN A 94 6.29 12.26 3.96
C GLN A 94 5.52 12.44 2.67
N LEU A 95 4.43 13.18 2.67
CA LEU A 95 3.60 13.44 1.49
C LEU A 95 3.98 14.74 0.80
N ARG A 96 4.99 15.44 1.29
CA ARG A 96 5.44 16.70 0.72
C ARG A 96 6.22 16.49 -0.57
N TYR A 97 6.22 17.52 -1.39
CA TYR A 97 7.04 17.57 -2.60
C TYR A 97 7.77 18.92 -2.68
N TRP A 98 8.83 18.95 -3.48
CA TRP A 98 9.60 20.17 -3.66
C TRP A 98 8.86 21.10 -4.63
N ASP A 99 8.55 22.31 -4.17
CA ASP A 99 7.95 23.34 -4.99
C ASP A 99 9.04 24.32 -5.43
N ALA A 100 9.40 24.28 -6.71
CA ALA A 100 10.46 25.11 -7.25
C ALA A 100 10.09 26.61 -7.25
N GLY A 101 8.80 26.92 -7.37
CA GLY A 101 8.34 28.31 -7.34
C GLY A 101 8.45 28.92 -5.95
N LEU A 102 8.26 28.14 -4.90
CA LEU A 102 8.37 28.58 -3.52
C LEU A 102 9.74 28.31 -2.91
N GLY A 103 10.56 27.48 -3.57
CA GLY A 103 11.87 27.11 -3.06
C GLY A 103 11.83 26.31 -1.76
N ARG A 104 10.80 25.52 -1.54
CA ARG A 104 10.64 24.72 -0.32
C ARG A 104 9.77 23.50 -0.57
N PHE A 105 9.79 22.56 0.40
CA PHE A 105 8.87 21.42 0.40
C PHE A 105 7.51 21.85 0.93
N ILE A 106 6.46 21.39 0.26
CA ILE A 106 5.08 21.62 0.70
C ILE A 106 4.28 20.33 0.58
N VAL A 107 3.22 20.23 1.38
CA VAL A 107 2.23 19.16 1.23
C VAL A 107 1.14 19.69 0.31
N PRO A 108 0.97 19.10 -0.88
CA PRO A 108 -0.04 19.61 -1.81
C PRO A 108 -1.43 19.37 -1.25
N GLN A 109 -2.38 20.23 -1.63
CA GLN A 109 -3.78 20.04 -1.33
C GLN A 109 -4.47 19.40 -2.53
N GLY A 110 -5.44 18.55 -2.25
CA GLY A 110 -6.21 17.89 -3.30
C GLY A 110 -6.36 16.40 -3.09
N ALA A 111 -6.57 15.68 -4.16
CA ALA A 111 -6.85 14.24 -4.15
C ALA A 111 -5.57 13.43 -4.16
N PHE A 112 -5.36 12.65 -3.11
CA PHE A 112 -4.23 11.72 -3.02
C PHE A 112 -4.75 10.31 -3.28
N ASP A 113 -4.06 9.55 -4.12
CA ASP A 113 -4.35 8.13 -4.32
C ASP A 113 -3.60 7.33 -3.26
N ILE A 114 -4.33 6.54 -2.51
CA ILE A 114 -3.77 5.63 -1.50
C ILE A 114 -3.94 4.22 -2.02
N MET A 115 -2.84 3.51 -2.16
CA MET A 115 -2.82 2.16 -2.73
C MET A 115 -2.15 1.21 -1.75
N VAL A 116 -2.78 0.05 -1.56
CA VAL A 116 -2.26 -0.98 -0.66
C VAL A 116 -2.07 -2.26 -1.44
N GLY A 117 -0.93 -2.89 -1.29
CA GLY A 117 -0.68 -4.14 -1.99
C GLY A 117 0.58 -4.84 -1.50
N ALA A 118 0.90 -5.93 -2.18
CA ALA A 118 2.07 -6.73 -1.88
C ALA A 118 3.33 -6.19 -2.58
N SER A 119 3.15 -5.40 -3.63
CA SER A 119 4.24 -4.76 -4.37
C SER A 119 3.68 -3.62 -5.20
N SER A 120 4.56 -2.86 -5.84
CA SER A 120 4.15 -1.76 -6.72
C SER A 120 3.35 -2.26 -7.94
N LYS A 121 3.50 -3.52 -8.30
CA LYS A 121 2.79 -4.14 -9.42
C LYS A 121 1.61 -4.97 -8.99
N ASP A 122 1.44 -5.20 -7.70
CA ASP A 122 0.37 -6.02 -7.15
C ASP A 122 -0.42 -5.19 -6.14
N ILE A 123 -1.14 -4.20 -6.65
CA ILE A 123 -2.01 -3.34 -5.84
C ILE A 123 -3.35 -4.05 -5.67
N ARG A 124 -3.74 -4.24 -4.42
CA ARG A 124 -4.95 -4.98 -4.06
C ARG A 124 -6.10 -4.07 -3.67
N LEU A 125 -5.81 -2.95 -3.05
CA LEU A 125 -6.82 -1.99 -2.58
C LEU A 125 -6.39 -0.59 -2.97
N GLN A 126 -7.37 0.25 -3.27
CA GLN A 126 -7.09 1.63 -3.66
C GLN A 126 -8.25 2.53 -3.23
N THR A 127 -7.91 3.72 -2.78
CA THR A 127 -8.90 4.74 -2.48
C THR A 127 -8.30 6.13 -2.72
N VAL A 128 -9.14 7.14 -2.66
CA VAL A 128 -8.73 8.54 -2.81
C VAL A 128 -9.09 9.28 -1.53
N ILE A 129 -8.17 10.09 -1.05
CA ILE A 129 -8.41 10.96 0.09
C ILE A 129 -8.06 12.39 -0.30
N ASN A 130 -8.88 13.34 0.16
CA ASN A 130 -8.64 14.76 -0.07
C ASN A 130 -8.03 15.39 1.18
N LEU A 131 -6.89 16.02 1.01
CA LEU A 131 -6.20 16.70 2.10
C LEU A 131 -6.20 18.21 1.92
#